data_346f85a38fc134e3513bf3de10d1d7b4
#
_entry.id   346f85a38fc134e3513bf3de10d1d7b4
#
_cell.length_a   1.000
_cell.length_b   1.000
_cell.length_c   1.000
_cell.angle_alpha   90.00
_cell.angle_beta   90.00
_cell.angle_gamma   90.00
#
_symmetry.space_group_name_H-M   'P 1'
#
loop_
_entity.id
_entity.type
_entity.pdbx_description
1 polymer ?
#
loop_
_entity_poly.entity_id
_entity_poly.type
_entity_poly.pdbx_seq_one_letter_code
_entity_poly.pdbx_strand_id
1 'polypeptide(L)'
;LKGIQFSLKDGGKMKKGTLLNSEISYVISKMGHTDSLTIGDCGLPVPDGVQRIDLAVVKGIPEFIPVLSAVLNELCVERVVMASEIMTESQELHHRIKEIISSAEYDEKRTITVEYVPHKEFKKITSSSKAVIRTGEFKPFTNIILISGVTF
;
A
#
# COMPACT_ATOMS: atom_id res chain seq x y z
N LEU A 1 -10.63 28.17 -12.42
CA LEU A 1 -10.35 26.74 -12.49
C LEU A 1 -9.24 26.53 -13.51
N LYS A 2 -7.99 26.48 -13.04
CA LYS A 2 -6.89 26.02 -13.89
C LYS A 2 -7.21 24.56 -14.22
N GLY A 3 -7.40 24.29 -15.53
CA GLY A 3 -7.76 22.97 -16.02
C GLY A 3 -6.80 21.91 -15.51
N ILE A 4 -7.34 20.85 -14.94
CA ILE A 4 -6.59 19.65 -14.64
C ILE A 4 -6.10 19.09 -15.97
N GLN A 5 -4.79 19.18 -16.21
CA GLN A 5 -4.20 18.70 -17.45
C GLN A 5 -4.06 17.16 -17.35
N PHE A 6 -5.03 16.45 -17.93
CA PHE A 6 -4.91 15.00 -18.07
C PHE A 6 -3.89 14.70 -19.16
N SER A 7 -2.84 13.95 -18.81
CA SER A 7 -1.91 13.45 -19.82
C SER A 7 -2.60 12.36 -20.65
N LEU A 8 -2.95 12.68 -21.88
CA LEU A 8 -3.55 11.76 -22.84
C LEU A 8 -2.55 10.72 -23.41
N LYS A 9 -1.40 10.55 -22.79
CA LYS A 9 -0.34 9.66 -23.30
C LYS A 9 -0.58 8.18 -23.02
N ASP A 10 -1.54 7.83 -22.21
CA ASP A 10 -1.92 6.43 -21.98
C ASP A 10 -3.12 6.07 -22.85
N GLY A 11 -2.83 5.57 -24.03
CA GLY A 11 -3.85 5.25 -25.03
C GLY A 11 -5.01 4.42 -24.49
N GLY A 12 -6.22 4.97 -24.56
CA GLY A 12 -7.44 4.21 -24.59
C GLY A 12 -7.89 3.48 -23.31
N LYS A 13 -7.47 3.90 -22.11
CA LYS A 13 -7.96 3.31 -20.87
C LYS A 13 -9.37 3.81 -20.54
N MET A 14 -10.29 2.90 -20.24
CA MET A 14 -11.66 3.23 -19.82
C MET A 14 -11.67 3.99 -18.50
N LYS A 15 -10.80 3.63 -17.54
CA LYS A 15 -10.60 4.32 -16.27
C LYS A 15 -9.41 5.27 -16.39
N LYS A 16 -9.57 6.55 -16.03
CA LYS A 16 -8.53 7.58 -16.14
C LYS A 16 -7.39 7.41 -15.14
N GLY A 17 -7.65 6.87 -13.95
CA GLY A 17 -6.64 6.61 -12.94
C GLY A 17 -5.77 5.39 -13.27
N THR A 18 -4.64 5.26 -12.57
CA THR A 18 -3.67 4.17 -12.80
C THR A 18 -4.07 2.86 -12.14
N LEU A 19 -4.81 2.91 -11.02
CA LEU A 19 -5.26 1.72 -10.31
C LEU A 19 -6.43 1.09 -11.07
N LEU A 20 -6.22 -0.13 -11.58
CA LEU A 20 -7.23 -0.85 -12.37
C LEU A 20 -8.00 -1.89 -11.55
N ASN A 21 -7.42 -2.40 -10.47
CA ASN A 21 -8.05 -3.46 -9.68
C ASN A 21 -9.31 -2.95 -9.00
N SER A 22 -10.46 -3.58 -9.29
CA SER A 22 -11.77 -3.16 -8.80
C SER A 22 -11.93 -3.35 -7.29
N GLU A 23 -11.40 -4.43 -6.73
CA GLU A 23 -11.52 -4.73 -5.30
C GLU A 23 -10.71 -3.73 -4.47
N ILE A 24 -9.49 -3.39 -4.89
CA ILE A 24 -8.67 -2.38 -4.23
C ILE A 24 -9.33 -1.01 -4.33
N SER A 25 -9.81 -0.63 -5.52
CA SER A 25 -10.52 0.64 -5.73
C SER A 25 -11.76 0.74 -4.84
N TYR A 26 -12.52 -0.33 -4.71
CA TYR A 26 -13.71 -0.38 -3.87
C TYR A 26 -13.38 -0.19 -2.39
N VAL A 27 -12.37 -0.88 -1.89
CA VAL A 27 -11.94 -0.72 -0.49
C VAL A 27 -11.45 0.69 -0.24
N ILE A 28 -10.57 1.24 -1.09
CA ILE A 28 -10.04 2.60 -0.93
C ILE A 28 -11.17 3.63 -0.92
N SER A 29 -12.14 3.51 -1.81
CA SER A 29 -13.25 4.47 -1.91
C SER A 29 -14.17 4.44 -0.68
N LYS A 30 -14.15 3.37 0.11
CA LYS A 30 -14.92 3.23 1.35
C LYS A 30 -14.16 3.66 2.60
N MET A 31 -12.83 3.83 2.51
CA MET A 31 -12.00 4.15 3.67
C MET A 31 -12.24 5.57 4.16
N GLY A 32 -12.45 5.67 5.46
CA GLY A 32 -12.51 6.94 6.17
C GLY A 32 -11.18 7.24 6.88
N HIS A 33 -11.13 8.38 7.57
CA HIS A 33 -9.95 8.79 8.34
C HIS A 33 -9.60 7.72 9.39
N THR A 34 -8.35 7.38 9.46
CA THR A 34 -7.73 6.36 10.35
C THR A 34 -8.05 4.89 10.01
N ASP A 35 -8.87 4.63 9.01
CA ASP A 35 -8.99 3.26 8.49
C ASP A 35 -7.65 2.79 7.91
N SER A 36 -7.38 1.49 7.96
CA SER A 36 -6.11 0.96 7.48
C SER A 36 -6.27 -0.10 6.39
N LEU A 37 -5.25 -0.15 5.53
CA LEU A 37 -5.12 -1.11 4.44
C LEU A 37 -3.72 -1.71 4.51
N THR A 38 -3.63 -3.03 4.53
CA THR A 38 -2.35 -3.74 4.57
C THR A 38 -1.98 -4.25 3.19
N ILE A 39 -0.72 -4.09 2.81
CA ILE A 39 -0.11 -4.73 1.63
C ILE A 39 1.00 -5.65 2.13
N GLY A 40 0.98 -6.91 1.73
CA GLY A 40 1.93 -7.89 2.22
C GLY A 40 2.61 -8.72 1.14
N ASP A 41 3.72 -9.38 1.55
CA ASP A 41 4.33 -10.45 0.79
C ASP A 41 3.38 -11.65 0.70
N CYS A 42 3.75 -12.66 -0.09
CA CYS A 42 2.87 -13.81 -0.32
C CYS A 42 2.66 -14.70 0.92
N GLY A 43 3.49 -14.54 1.95
CA GLY A 43 3.46 -15.34 3.17
C GLY A 43 2.78 -14.66 4.35
N LEU A 44 2.39 -13.38 4.24
CA LEU A 44 1.73 -12.70 5.35
C LEU A 44 0.36 -13.35 5.61
N PRO A 45 0.09 -13.82 6.85
CA PRO A 45 -1.22 -14.38 7.15
C PRO A 45 -2.29 -13.29 7.14
N VAL A 46 -3.47 -13.63 6.61
CA VAL A 46 -4.65 -12.75 6.65
C VAL A 46 -5.51 -13.19 7.84
N PRO A 47 -5.75 -12.31 8.82
CA PRO A 47 -6.58 -12.65 9.97
C PRO A 47 -8.01 -13.03 9.58
N ASP A 48 -8.64 -13.89 10.37
CA ASP A 48 -10.05 -14.23 10.19
C ASP A 48 -10.92 -12.96 10.27
N GLY A 49 -11.88 -12.86 9.38
CA GLY A 49 -12.79 -11.71 9.30
C GLY A 49 -12.23 -10.49 8.56
N VAL A 50 -10.95 -10.48 8.18
CA VAL A 50 -10.36 -9.43 7.34
C VAL A 50 -10.44 -9.87 5.88
N GLN A 51 -10.88 -8.97 5.00
CA GLN A 51 -10.96 -9.24 3.57
C GLN A 51 -9.57 -9.49 2.98
N ARG A 52 -9.42 -10.59 2.24
CA ARG A 52 -8.23 -10.85 1.43
C ARG A 52 -8.46 -10.37 0.00
N ILE A 53 -7.55 -9.52 -0.49
CA ILE A 53 -7.47 -9.19 -1.91
C ILE A 53 -6.21 -9.88 -2.43
N ASP A 54 -6.39 -11.01 -3.10
CA ASP A 54 -5.28 -11.85 -3.54
C ASP A 54 -4.87 -11.51 -4.97
N LEU A 55 -3.70 -10.89 -5.10
CA LEU A 55 -3.11 -10.55 -6.40
C LEU A 55 -2.03 -11.55 -6.81
N ALA A 56 -1.62 -12.44 -5.92
CA ALA A 56 -0.51 -13.36 -6.18
C ALA A 56 -0.88 -14.37 -7.27
N VAL A 57 -0.09 -14.39 -8.34
CA VAL A 57 -0.23 -15.37 -9.44
C VAL A 57 0.84 -16.44 -9.32
N VAL A 58 2.10 -16.03 -9.29
CA VAL A 58 3.28 -16.88 -9.11
C VAL A 58 4.34 -16.05 -8.39
N LYS A 59 5.47 -16.67 -8.04
CA LYS A 59 6.60 -15.98 -7.40
C LYS A 59 6.95 -14.68 -8.13
N GLY A 60 6.87 -13.56 -7.41
CA GLY A 60 7.25 -12.25 -7.89
C GLY A 60 6.23 -11.57 -8.81
N ILE A 61 5.03 -12.12 -8.98
CA ILE A 61 4.00 -11.54 -9.86
C ILE A 61 2.66 -11.43 -9.11
N PRO A 62 2.22 -10.19 -8.83
CA PRO A 62 2.98 -8.94 -8.90
C PRO A 62 3.96 -8.79 -7.73
N GLU A 63 5.04 -8.04 -7.95
CA GLU A 63 5.94 -7.63 -6.87
C GLU A 63 5.25 -6.60 -5.97
N PHE A 64 5.80 -6.42 -4.77
CA PHE A 64 5.27 -5.51 -3.76
C PHE A 64 5.29 -4.03 -4.20
N ILE A 65 6.41 -3.57 -4.76
CA ILE A 65 6.63 -2.16 -5.07
C ILE A 65 5.60 -1.59 -6.07
N PRO A 66 5.28 -2.24 -7.19
CA PRO A 66 4.24 -1.73 -8.09
C PRO A 66 2.87 -1.62 -7.44
N VAL A 67 2.53 -2.56 -6.56
CA VAL A 67 1.25 -2.54 -5.84
C VAL A 67 1.21 -1.39 -4.84
N LEU A 68 2.27 -1.19 -4.06
CA LEU A 68 2.39 -0.06 -3.14
C LEU A 68 2.26 1.27 -3.88
N SER A 69 2.97 1.44 -4.98
CA SER A 69 2.93 2.67 -5.79
C SER A 69 1.52 2.96 -6.31
N ALA A 70 0.84 1.94 -6.83
CA ALA A 70 -0.53 2.09 -7.33
C ALA A 70 -1.51 2.51 -6.23
N VAL A 71 -1.38 1.92 -5.04
CA VAL A 71 -2.24 2.24 -3.90
C VAL A 71 -1.96 3.66 -3.39
N LEU A 72 -0.69 4.06 -3.25
CA LEU A 72 -0.33 5.40 -2.79
C LEU A 72 -0.75 6.51 -3.77
N ASN A 73 -0.92 6.20 -5.04
CA ASN A 73 -1.47 7.15 -6.02
C ASN A 73 -2.96 7.42 -5.83
N GLU A 74 -3.67 6.54 -5.12
CA GLU A 74 -5.12 6.65 -4.93
C GLU A 74 -5.50 6.97 -3.47
N LEU A 75 -4.73 6.48 -2.50
CA LEU A 75 -5.04 6.59 -1.07
C LEU A 75 -4.23 7.71 -0.43
N CYS A 76 -4.93 8.62 0.24
CA CYS A 76 -4.32 9.62 1.10
C CYS A 76 -3.87 8.94 2.40
N VAL A 77 -2.56 8.92 2.66
CA VAL A 77 -1.97 8.23 3.81
C VAL A 77 -1.31 9.24 4.74
N GLU A 78 -1.60 9.16 6.03
CA GLU A 78 -0.97 10.00 7.04
C GLU A 78 0.09 9.27 7.87
N ARG A 79 0.03 7.94 7.93
CA ARG A 79 0.93 7.13 8.73
C ARG A 79 1.08 5.74 8.11
N VAL A 80 2.27 5.16 8.23
CA VAL A 80 2.53 3.77 7.83
C VAL A 80 3.19 3.02 8.98
N VAL A 81 2.94 1.71 9.04
CA VAL A 81 3.58 0.80 9.99
C VAL A 81 4.27 -0.32 9.21
N MET A 82 5.50 -0.61 9.54
CA MET A 82 6.27 -1.72 8.99
C MET A 82 6.85 -2.58 10.12
N ALA A 83 7.15 -3.84 9.81
CA ALA A 83 7.90 -4.67 10.73
C ALA A 83 9.35 -4.20 10.80
N SER A 84 9.90 -4.07 12.00
CA SER A 84 11.29 -3.62 12.19
C SER A 84 12.32 -4.54 11.52
N GLU A 85 12.00 -5.81 11.34
CA GLU A 85 12.86 -6.80 10.68
C GLU A 85 13.16 -6.47 9.21
N ILE A 86 12.30 -5.67 8.55
CA ILE A 86 12.57 -5.26 7.16
C ILE A 86 13.89 -4.47 7.04
N MET A 87 14.26 -3.75 8.08
CA MET A 87 15.47 -2.93 8.08
C MET A 87 16.77 -3.74 7.97
N THR A 88 16.75 -5.01 8.36
CA THR A 88 17.90 -5.90 8.31
C THR A 88 17.75 -7.01 7.27
N GLU A 89 16.55 -7.61 7.16
CA GLU A 89 16.31 -8.77 6.33
C GLU A 89 15.99 -8.44 4.86
N SER A 90 15.51 -7.23 4.59
CA SER A 90 15.13 -6.78 3.24
C SER A 90 15.50 -5.30 3.04
N GLN A 91 16.77 -4.98 3.25
CA GLN A 91 17.29 -3.60 3.25
C GLN A 91 17.01 -2.84 1.95
N GLU A 92 17.21 -3.47 0.81
CA GLU A 92 16.98 -2.84 -0.49
C GLU A 92 15.51 -2.46 -0.69
N LEU A 93 14.59 -3.38 -0.38
CA LEU A 93 13.16 -3.10 -0.44
C LEU A 93 12.74 -2.02 0.57
N HIS A 94 13.28 -2.07 1.78
CA HIS A 94 13.05 -1.03 2.77
C HIS A 94 13.44 0.35 2.24
N HIS A 95 14.61 0.45 1.60
CA HIS A 95 15.07 1.71 1.01
C HIS A 95 14.13 2.19 -0.12
N ARG A 96 13.73 1.29 -1.01
CA ARG A 96 12.79 1.60 -2.10
C ARG A 96 11.43 2.05 -1.57
N ILE A 97 10.92 1.41 -0.52
CA ILE A 97 9.66 1.80 0.13
C ILE A 97 9.77 3.23 0.67
N LYS A 98 10.86 3.54 1.35
CA LYS A 98 11.08 4.90 1.89
C LYS A 98 11.15 5.96 0.79
N GLU A 99 11.76 5.65 -0.35
CA GLU A 99 11.78 6.56 -1.51
C GLU A 99 10.37 6.82 -2.05
N ILE A 100 9.54 5.79 -2.14
CA ILE A 100 8.15 5.92 -2.59
C ILE A 100 7.33 6.77 -1.62
N ILE A 101 7.51 6.56 -0.32
CA ILE A 101 6.84 7.37 0.73
C ILE A 101 7.28 8.83 0.62
N SER A 102 8.57 9.10 0.45
CA SER A 102 9.10 10.45 0.29
C SER A 102 8.55 11.14 -0.96
N SER A 103 8.39 10.40 -2.05
CA SER A 103 7.77 10.90 -3.27
C SER A 103 6.30 11.27 -3.06
N ALA A 104 5.55 10.44 -2.34
CA ALA A 104 4.16 10.72 -1.99
C ALA A 104 4.04 11.96 -1.09
N GLU A 105 4.92 12.10 -0.10
CA GLU A 105 4.97 13.30 0.75
C GLU A 105 5.20 14.57 -0.07
N TYR A 106 6.12 14.52 -1.01
CA TYR A 106 6.42 15.67 -1.88
C TYR A 106 5.21 16.03 -2.76
N ASP A 107 4.61 15.05 -3.42
CA ASP A 107 3.49 15.26 -4.33
C ASP A 107 2.24 15.78 -3.61
N GLU A 108 1.96 15.27 -2.43
CA GLU A 108 0.80 15.64 -1.62
C GLU A 108 1.05 16.82 -0.68
N LYS A 109 2.30 17.28 -0.57
CA LYS A 109 2.74 18.35 0.34
C LYS A 109 2.35 18.09 1.79
N ARG A 110 2.58 16.88 2.25
CA ARG A 110 2.27 16.44 3.62
C ARG A 110 3.34 15.45 4.13
N THR A 111 3.45 15.36 5.43
CA THR A 111 4.31 14.40 6.11
C THR A 111 3.56 13.09 6.31
N ILE A 112 4.21 11.96 6.03
CA ILE A 112 3.74 10.63 6.36
C ILE A 112 4.61 10.08 7.48
N THR A 113 4.01 9.83 8.65
CA THR A 113 4.73 9.26 9.79
C THR A 113 5.05 7.78 9.53
N VAL A 114 6.31 7.39 9.71
CA VAL A 114 6.75 6.00 9.56
C VAL A 114 7.02 5.39 10.94
N GLU A 115 6.34 4.30 11.26
CA GLU A 115 6.49 3.57 12.52
C GLU A 115 6.97 2.15 12.24
N TYR A 116 7.74 1.61 13.19
CA TYR A 116 8.21 0.23 13.15
C TYR A 116 7.79 -0.51 14.40
N VAL A 117 7.35 -1.74 14.24
CA VAL A 117 7.01 -2.66 15.33
C VAL A 117 7.61 -4.04 15.02
N PRO A 118 7.85 -4.89 16.03
CA PRO A 118 8.25 -6.27 15.76
C PRO A 118 7.21 -6.97 14.87
N HIS A 119 7.67 -7.85 13.99
CA HIS A 119 6.77 -8.55 13.04
C HIS A 119 5.61 -9.28 13.74
N LYS A 120 5.87 -9.84 14.92
CA LYS A 120 4.82 -10.47 15.73
C LYS A 120 3.70 -9.49 16.07
N GLU A 121 4.05 -8.26 16.42
CA GLU A 121 3.09 -7.19 16.72
C GLU A 121 2.41 -6.68 15.45
N PHE A 122 3.18 -6.54 14.37
CA PHE A 122 2.66 -6.17 13.04
C PHE A 122 1.50 -7.10 12.64
N LYS A 123 1.68 -8.41 12.77
CA LYS A 123 0.62 -9.39 12.44
C LYS A 123 -0.65 -9.18 13.25
N LYS A 124 -0.55 -8.77 14.50
CA LYS A 124 -1.73 -8.47 15.34
C LYS A 124 -2.45 -7.21 14.85
N ILE A 125 -1.71 -6.19 14.46
CA ILE A 125 -2.27 -4.91 13.98
C ILE A 125 -3.06 -5.12 12.67
N THR A 126 -2.67 -6.08 11.83
CA THR A 126 -3.38 -6.36 10.58
C THR A 126 -4.83 -6.77 10.77
N SER A 127 -5.20 -7.25 11.97
CA SER A 127 -6.60 -7.60 12.27
C SER A 127 -7.56 -6.41 12.24
N SER A 128 -7.04 -5.19 12.32
CA SER A 128 -7.83 -3.95 12.22
C SER A 128 -7.90 -3.40 10.79
N SER A 129 -7.22 -3.99 9.83
CA SER A 129 -7.23 -3.55 8.44
C SER A 129 -8.56 -3.82 7.77
N LYS A 130 -8.99 -2.93 6.89
CA LYS A 130 -10.19 -3.12 6.06
C LYS A 130 -9.99 -4.24 5.05
N ALA A 131 -8.77 -4.41 4.58
CA ALA A 131 -8.37 -5.54 3.75
C ALA A 131 -6.86 -5.77 3.87
N VAL A 132 -6.43 -6.97 3.49
CA VAL A 132 -5.02 -7.31 3.28
C VAL A 132 -4.85 -7.66 1.80
N ILE A 133 -4.01 -6.89 1.11
CA ILE A 133 -3.63 -7.15 -0.27
C ILE A 133 -2.42 -8.09 -0.26
N ARG A 134 -2.60 -9.30 -0.75
CA ARG A 134 -1.53 -10.28 -0.90
C ARG A 134 -0.88 -10.10 -2.27
N THR A 135 0.42 -9.82 -2.27
CA THR A 135 1.23 -9.74 -3.49
C THR A 135 1.97 -11.05 -3.75
N GLY A 136 2.66 -11.14 -4.88
CA GLY A 136 3.54 -12.26 -5.19
C GLY A 136 4.96 -12.10 -4.64
N GLU A 137 5.22 -11.11 -3.77
CA GLU A 137 6.53 -10.84 -3.22
C GLU A 137 7.05 -11.97 -2.35
N PHE A 138 8.29 -12.42 -2.59
CA PHE A 138 8.92 -13.50 -1.83
C PHE A 138 9.96 -13.01 -0.82
N LYS A 139 10.38 -11.74 -0.86
CA LYS A 139 11.32 -11.21 0.13
C LYS A 139 10.62 -11.07 1.48
N PRO A 140 11.21 -11.61 2.56
CA PRO A 140 10.54 -11.65 3.85
C PRO A 140 10.36 -10.25 4.46
N PHE A 141 9.38 -10.13 5.34
CA PHE A 141 9.05 -8.91 6.08
C PHE A 141 8.69 -7.72 5.18
N THR A 142 8.35 -7.97 3.92
CA THR A 142 7.94 -6.93 2.96
C THR A 142 6.44 -6.69 3.09
N ASN A 143 6.07 -5.97 4.15
CA ASN A 143 4.70 -5.71 4.53
C ASN A 143 4.57 -4.28 5.02
N ILE A 144 3.43 -3.65 4.75
CA ILE A 144 3.14 -2.29 5.20
C ILE A 144 1.66 -2.15 5.55
N ILE A 145 1.38 -1.43 6.63
CA ILE A 145 0.02 -1.01 6.98
C ILE A 145 -0.07 0.48 6.65
N LEU A 146 -1.01 0.85 5.80
CA LEU A 146 -1.27 2.23 5.40
C LEU A 146 -2.48 2.75 6.20
N ILE A 147 -2.28 3.80 6.97
CA ILE A 147 -3.34 4.44 7.75
C ILE A 147 -3.81 5.68 6.99
N SER A 148 -5.08 5.69 6.65
CA SER A 148 -5.73 6.71 5.85
C SER A 148 -5.77 8.06 6.56
N GLY A 149 -5.39 9.10 5.83
CA GLY A 149 -5.59 10.49 6.22
C GLY A 149 -6.80 11.11 5.55
N VAL A 150 -6.85 12.43 5.55
CA VAL A 150 -7.89 13.21 4.88
C VAL A 150 -7.25 14.19 3.90
N THR A 151 -7.97 14.51 2.83
CA THR A 151 -7.49 15.41 1.78
C THR A 151 -7.77 16.88 2.04
N PHE A 152 -8.36 17.17 3.17
CA PHE A 152 -8.72 18.54 3.58
C PHE A 152 -8.11 18.92 4.92
#